data_d9c842efc28b60fd0c4eb5c8be62cf86
#
_entry.id   d9c842efc28b60fd0c4eb5c8be62cf86
#
_cell.length_a   1.000
_cell.length_b   1.000
_cell.length_c   1.000
_cell.angle_alpha   90.00
_cell.angle_beta   90.00
_cell.angle_gamma   90.00
#
_symmetry.space_group_name_H-M   'P 1'
#
loop_
_entity.id
_entity.type
_entity.pdbx_description
1 polymer ?
#
loop_
_entity_poly.entity_id
_entity_poly.type
_entity_poly.pdbx_seq_one_letter_code
_entity_poly.pdbx_strand_id
1 'polypeptide(L)'
;VKFAFAAHPKLRFARTTRVCAVGAATARALHRRGIRDVAWPRERQDSEGLLALPPLQSLRGRHVVLIGAPGGRELLAQALRDKRARLARIDVYRREAPRYSTRQLAVLDQAPAPLLLLVSSAEALANLRATLTLHLFARLAAGEIVVSSERLAAIARDSLFANVHVAASAAPVDLLTTACAALARHRL
;
A
#
# COMPACT_ATOMS: atom_id res chain seq x y z
N VAL A 1 3.46 6.71 9.69
CA VAL A 1 4.11 7.88 10.29
C VAL A 1 3.07 8.86 10.85
N LYS A 2 2.13 9.37 10.01
CA LYS A 2 1.12 10.35 10.43
C LYS A 2 0.43 9.94 11.74
N PHE A 3 -0.14 8.76 11.82
CA PHE A 3 -0.90 8.29 13.00
C PHE A 3 -0.01 8.10 14.24
N ALA A 4 1.22 7.58 14.09
CA ALA A 4 2.14 7.42 15.22
C ALA A 4 2.46 8.78 15.87
N PHE A 5 2.74 9.81 15.07
CA PHE A 5 3.01 11.15 15.57
C PHE A 5 1.77 11.93 15.99
N ALA A 6 0.58 11.55 15.49
CA ALA A 6 -0.68 12.11 16.02
C ALA A 6 -0.95 11.58 17.44
N ALA A 7 -0.73 10.28 17.67
CA ALA A 7 -0.87 9.68 18.99
C ALA A 7 0.21 10.15 19.98
N HIS A 8 1.44 10.35 19.51
CA HIS A 8 2.59 10.78 20.32
C HIS A 8 3.36 11.91 19.64
N PRO A 9 2.91 13.17 19.73
CA PRO A 9 3.53 14.31 19.05
C PRO A 9 5.01 14.52 19.40
N LYS A 10 5.40 14.14 20.63
CA LYS A 10 6.76 14.26 21.15
C LYS A 10 7.58 12.97 20.98
N LEU A 11 7.16 12.03 20.12
CA LEU A 11 7.90 10.80 19.89
C LEU A 11 9.34 11.10 19.47
N ARG A 12 10.28 10.50 20.19
CA ARG A 12 11.73 10.61 19.94
C ARG A 12 12.33 9.21 19.94
N PHE A 13 13.39 9.05 19.17
CA PHE A 13 14.19 7.83 19.16
C PHE A 13 15.55 8.11 19.81
N ALA A 14 16.05 7.18 20.63
CA ALA A 14 17.39 7.27 21.16
C ALA A 14 18.42 7.26 20.01
N ARG A 15 19.58 7.88 20.20
CA ARG A 15 20.63 7.92 19.17
C ARG A 15 21.13 6.54 18.74
N THR A 16 20.99 5.55 19.62
CA THR A 16 21.35 4.15 19.36
C THR A 16 20.28 3.38 18.60
N THR A 17 19.06 3.94 18.45
CA THR A 17 17.96 3.30 17.74
C THR A 17 18.19 3.39 16.25
N ARG A 18 18.20 2.24 15.57
CA ARG A 18 18.18 2.16 14.09
C ARG A 18 16.75 2.20 13.60
N VAL A 19 16.42 3.20 12.82
CA VAL A 19 15.08 3.35 12.23
C VAL A 19 15.09 2.82 10.81
N CYS A 20 14.17 1.87 10.53
CA CYS A 20 14.03 1.27 9.22
C CYS A 20 12.62 1.53 8.68
N ALA A 21 12.51 1.78 7.39
CA ALA A 21 11.26 1.95 6.68
C ALA A 21 11.16 0.95 5.53
N VAL A 22 9.97 0.44 5.24
CA VAL A 22 9.77 -0.52 4.16
C VAL A 22 9.94 0.09 2.77
N GLY A 23 9.84 1.41 2.66
CA GLY A 23 9.98 2.09 1.37
C GLY A 23 10.17 3.60 1.50
N ALA A 24 10.52 4.23 0.39
CA ALA A 24 10.90 5.62 0.27
C ALA A 24 9.83 6.61 0.78
N ALA A 25 8.54 6.33 0.56
CA ALA A 25 7.47 7.19 1.03
C ALA A 25 7.43 7.31 2.56
N THR A 26 7.62 6.17 3.27
CA THR A 26 7.70 6.14 4.74
C THR A 26 8.97 6.83 5.22
N ALA A 27 10.11 6.58 4.57
CA ALA A 27 11.38 7.22 4.92
C ALA A 27 11.29 8.75 4.78
N ARG A 28 10.75 9.25 3.66
CA ARG A 28 10.51 10.70 3.47
C ARG A 28 9.59 11.29 4.53
N ALA A 29 8.55 10.55 4.94
CA ALA A 29 7.64 11.01 5.98
C ALA A 29 8.32 11.08 7.36
N LEU A 30 9.27 10.18 7.66
CA LEU A 30 10.09 10.20 8.88
C LEU A 30 11.10 11.35 8.84
N HIS A 31 11.75 11.59 7.69
CA HIS A 31 12.66 12.73 7.50
C HIS A 31 11.96 14.06 7.76
N ARG A 32 10.73 14.25 7.27
CA ARG A 32 9.92 15.46 7.56
C ARG A 32 9.59 15.63 9.05
N ARG A 33 9.71 14.57 9.85
CA ARG A 33 9.58 14.60 11.32
C ARG A 33 10.91 14.75 12.05
N GLY A 34 12.00 15.05 11.32
CA GLY A 34 13.34 15.28 11.88
C GLY A 34 14.14 14.00 12.16
N ILE A 35 13.66 12.82 11.76
CA ILE A 35 14.39 11.56 11.90
C ILE A 35 15.28 11.41 10.66
N ARG A 36 16.57 11.75 10.82
CA ARG A 36 17.51 11.86 9.69
C ARG A 36 18.08 10.52 9.25
N ASP A 37 18.38 9.62 10.20
CA ASP A 37 18.99 8.32 9.92
C ASP A 37 17.90 7.25 9.79
N VAL A 38 17.37 7.09 8.57
CA VAL A 38 16.35 6.10 8.23
C VAL A 38 16.87 5.20 7.12
N ALA A 39 17.02 3.90 7.40
CA ALA A 39 17.37 2.90 6.41
C ALA A 39 16.12 2.40 5.68
N TRP A 40 16.17 2.29 4.34
CA TRP A 40 15.10 1.68 3.54
C TRP A 40 15.67 1.02 2.29
N PRO A 41 15.03 -0.06 1.76
CA PRO A 41 15.48 -0.71 0.55
C PRO A 41 15.27 0.20 -0.67
N ARG A 42 16.24 0.29 -1.56
CA ARG A 42 16.20 1.18 -2.73
C ARG A 42 15.42 0.56 -3.88
N GLU A 43 15.65 -0.71 -4.14
CA GLU A 43 15.10 -1.45 -5.27
C GLU A 43 13.80 -2.16 -4.89
N ARG A 44 13.85 -3.02 -3.88
CA ARG A 44 12.72 -3.85 -3.46
C ARG A 44 12.04 -3.30 -2.22
N GLN A 45 11.03 -2.44 -2.40
CA GLN A 45 10.31 -1.76 -1.32
C GLN A 45 9.19 -2.63 -0.73
N ASP A 46 9.55 -3.80 -0.23
CA ASP A 46 8.68 -4.76 0.42
C ASP A 46 9.30 -5.31 1.72
N SER A 47 8.65 -6.31 2.34
CA SER A 47 9.13 -6.92 3.58
C SER A 47 10.46 -7.64 3.42
N GLU A 48 10.71 -8.24 2.26
CA GLU A 48 11.94 -8.99 1.98
C GLU A 48 13.11 -8.03 1.75
N GLY A 49 12.91 -6.96 0.98
CA GLY A 49 13.89 -5.89 0.84
C GLY A 49 14.21 -5.22 2.16
N LEU A 50 13.19 -4.99 3.02
CA LEU A 50 13.41 -4.48 4.36
C LEU A 50 14.29 -5.43 5.19
N LEU A 51 13.97 -6.74 5.19
CA LEU A 51 14.72 -7.77 5.92
C LEU A 51 16.17 -7.92 5.43
N ALA A 52 16.46 -7.54 4.18
CA ALA A 52 17.81 -7.57 3.61
C ALA A 52 18.70 -6.40 4.09
N LEU A 53 18.13 -5.38 4.73
CA LEU A 53 18.92 -4.24 5.20
C LEU A 53 19.95 -4.63 6.27
N PRO A 54 21.16 -4.07 6.25
CA PRO A 54 22.23 -4.37 7.21
C PRO A 54 21.79 -4.29 8.69
N PRO A 55 21.01 -3.29 9.15
CA PRO A 55 20.56 -3.23 10.53
C PRO A 55 19.70 -4.42 10.97
N LEU A 56 19.10 -5.18 10.03
CA LEU A 56 18.21 -6.29 10.31
C LEU A 56 18.84 -7.67 10.08
N GLN A 57 20.15 -7.73 9.82
CA GLN A 57 20.85 -9.02 9.61
C GLN A 57 21.19 -9.74 10.91
N SER A 58 21.52 -9.00 11.97
CA SER A 58 21.91 -9.58 13.27
C SER A 58 21.03 -9.04 14.39
N LEU A 59 19.95 -9.78 14.71
CA LEU A 59 18.91 -9.34 15.64
C LEU A 59 18.84 -10.16 16.92
N ARG A 60 19.72 -11.16 17.10
CA ARG A 60 19.70 -12.02 18.30
C ARG A 60 19.75 -11.18 19.58
N GLY A 61 18.70 -11.29 20.40
CA GLY A 61 18.58 -10.57 21.65
C GLY A 61 18.29 -9.06 21.52
N ARG A 62 18.25 -8.51 20.30
CA ARG A 62 17.92 -7.09 20.08
C ARG A 62 16.43 -6.84 20.26
N HIS A 63 16.09 -5.70 20.85
CA HIS A 63 14.73 -5.20 20.91
C HIS A 63 14.34 -4.58 19.57
N VAL A 64 13.27 -5.07 18.98
CA VAL A 64 12.71 -4.54 17.73
C VAL A 64 11.27 -4.12 17.97
N VAL A 65 10.92 -2.92 17.55
CA VAL A 65 9.54 -2.41 17.61
C VAL A 65 9.01 -2.30 16.18
N LEU A 66 8.00 -3.10 15.86
CA LEU A 66 7.31 -3.03 14.58
C LEU A 66 6.09 -2.12 14.72
N ILE A 67 6.12 -0.98 14.03
CA ILE A 67 5.04 0.01 14.05
C ILE A 67 4.22 -0.12 12.76
N GLY A 68 2.94 -0.38 12.86
CA GLY A 68 2.11 -0.63 11.67
C GLY A 68 0.62 -0.65 11.91
N ALA A 69 -0.09 -1.50 11.18
CA ALA A 69 -1.50 -1.81 11.34
C ALA A 69 -1.69 -3.30 11.60
N PRO A 70 -2.78 -3.71 12.27
CA PRO A 70 -3.14 -5.11 12.44
C PRO A 70 -3.26 -5.83 11.09
N GLY A 71 -2.98 -7.14 11.07
CA GLY A 71 -3.13 -8.00 9.88
C GLY A 71 -2.10 -7.76 8.76
N GLY A 72 -1.33 -6.69 8.80
CA GLY A 72 -0.28 -6.42 7.83
C GLY A 72 1.07 -7.01 8.26
N ARG A 73 1.77 -7.68 7.32
CA ARG A 73 3.18 -8.07 7.50
C ARG A 73 3.44 -9.13 8.59
N GLU A 74 2.53 -10.09 8.72
CA GLU A 74 2.76 -11.21 9.65
C GLU A 74 4.04 -11.97 9.27
N LEU A 75 4.33 -12.13 7.97
CA LEU A 75 5.58 -12.70 7.48
C LEU A 75 6.81 -11.91 7.97
N LEU A 76 6.73 -10.58 8.01
CA LEU A 76 7.81 -9.75 8.55
C LEU A 76 7.99 -9.97 10.06
N ALA A 77 6.89 -10.01 10.81
CA ALA A 77 6.94 -10.25 12.24
C ALA A 77 7.52 -11.65 12.55
N GLN A 78 7.13 -12.66 11.80
CA GLN A 78 7.68 -14.01 11.92
C GLN A 78 9.18 -14.04 11.61
N ALA A 79 9.60 -13.47 10.47
CA ALA A 79 11.00 -13.43 10.09
C ALA A 79 11.89 -12.69 11.13
N LEU A 80 11.38 -11.67 11.79
CA LEU A 80 12.09 -10.98 12.87
C LEU A 80 12.23 -11.88 14.11
N ARG A 81 11.18 -12.66 14.46
CA ARG A 81 11.25 -13.66 15.54
C ARG A 81 12.24 -14.78 15.24
N ASP A 82 12.24 -15.28 13.99
CA ASP A 82 13.17 -16.32 13.53
C ASP A 82 14.63 -15.87 13.65
N LYS A 83 14.89 -14.58 13.45
CA LYS A 83 16.19 -13.94 13.72
C LYS A 83 16.46 -13.71 15.21
N ARG A 84 15.63 -14.27 16.11
CA ARG A 84 15.73 -14.20 17.57
C ARG A 84 15.69 -12.77 18.13
N ALA A 85 14.95 -11.86 17.45
CA ALA A 85 14.66 -10.53 17.96
C ALA A 85 13.62 -10.60 19.11
N ARG A 86 13.75 -9.70 20.08
CA ARG A 86 12.70 -9.43 21.07
C ARG A 86 11.73 -8.44 20.44
N LEU A 87 10.68 -8.98 19.79
CA LEU A 87 9.73 -8.18 19.00
C LEU A 87 8.60 -7.63 19.86
N ALA A 88 8.42 -6.31 19.84
CA ALA A 88 7.20 -5.63 20.25
C ALA A 88 6.46 -5.10 19.01
N ARG A 89 5.13 -5.08 19.04
CA ARG A 89 4.30 -4.54 17.97
C ARG A 89 3.45 -3.40 18.50
N ILE A 90 3.38 -2.32 17.73
CA ILE A 90 2.53 -1.16 18.03
C ILE A 90 1.67 -0.91 16.79
N ASP A 91 0.38 -1.14 16.94
CA ASP A 91 -0.61 -0.83 15.90
C ASP A 91 -1.10 0.61 16.08
N VAL A 92 -0.79 1.46 15.12
CA VAL A 92 -1.06 2.91 15.18
C VAL A 92 -2.23 3.35 14.29
N TYR A 93 -2.81 2.43 13.50
CA TYR A 93 -4.02 2.65 12.71
C TYR A 93 -4.66 1.30 12.38
N ARG A 94 -5.93 1.32 12.07
CA ARG A 94 -6.65 0.18 11.49
C ARG A 94 -6.95 0.45 10.03
N ARG A 95 -7.02 -0.61 9.24
CA ARG A 95 -7.59 -0.57 7.89
C ARG A 95 -9.04 -0.96 8.02
N GLU A 96 -9.92 -0.16 7.45
CA GLU A 96 -11.35 -0.40 7.45
C GLU A 96 -11.84 -0.29 6.00
N ALA A 97 -12.88 -1.05 5.67
CA ALA A 97 -13.55 -0.90 4.40
C ALA A 97 -14.13 0.53 4.31
N PRO A 98 -14.01 1.19 3.15
CA PRO A 98 -14.53 2.54 3.00
C PRO A 98 -16.06 2.55 3.14
N ARG A 99 -16.59 3.61 3.74
CA ARG A 99 -18.02 3.91 3.73
C ARG A 99 -18.26 5.04 2.75
N TYR A 100 -19.01 4.74 1.71
CA TYR A 100 -19.36 5.74 0.70
C TYR A 100 -20.64 6.45 1.07
N SER A 101 -20.67 7.78 0.97
CA SER A 101 -21.89 8.57 1.07
C SER A 101 -22.74 8.40 -0.20
N THR A 102 -24.06 8.62 -0.08
CA THR A 102 -24.98 8.60 -1.22
C THR A 102 -24.51 9.53 -2.36
N ARG A 103 -23.95 10.70 -2.00
CA ARG A 103 -23.40 11.63 -2.97
C ARG A 103 -22.21 11.05 -3.75
N GLN A 104 -21.29 10.34 -3.08
CA GLN A 104 -20.14 9.70 -3.74
C GLN A 104 -20.59 8.59 -4.68
N LEU A 105 -21.57 7.78 -4.25
CA LEU A 105 -22.13 6.73 -5.10
C LEU A 105 -22.85 7.31 -6.31
N ALA A 106 -23.63 8.40 -6.15
CA ALA A 106 -24.29 9.09 -7.26
C ALA A 106 -23.28 9.70 -8.26
N VAL A 107 -22.15 10.25 -7.78
CA VAL A 107 -21.08 10.74 -8.67
C VAL A 107 -20.50 9.59 -9.51
N LEU A 108 -20.27 8.42 -8.91
CA LEU A 108 -19.79 7.25 -9.65
C LEU A 108 -20.84 6.76 -10.65
N ASP A 109 -22.10 6.75 -10.24
CA ASP A 109 -23.22 6.30 -11.09
C ASP A 109 -23.41 7.18 -12.33
N GLN A 110 -23.26 8.49 -12.15
CA GLN A 110 -23.44 9.49 -13.21
C GLN A 110 -22.16 9.78 -14.02
N ALA A 111 -21.02 9.27 -13.59
CA ALA A 111 -19.77 9.53 -14.28
C ALA A 111 -19.79 9.02 -15.73
N PRO A 112 -19.31 9.81 -16.71
CA PRO A 112 -19.31 9.38 -18.12
C PRO A 112 -18.37 8.19 -18.32
N ALA A 113 -18.74 7.29 -19.22
CA ALA A 113 -17.88 6.20 -19.69
C ALA A 113 -16.87 6.72 -20.73
N PRO A 114 -15.71 6.08 -20.89
CA PRO A 114 -15.22 4.96 -20.08
C PRO A 114 -14.71 5.38 -18.70
N LEU A 115 -14.96 4.55 -17.70
CA LEU A 115 -14.38 4.73 -16.37
C LEU A 115 -12.97 4.17 -16.33
N LEU A 116 -12.07 4.84 -15.60
CA LEU A 116 -10.70 4.38 -15.38
C LEU A 116 -10.44 4.21 -13.88
N LEU A 117 -10.07 3.02 -13.47
CA LEU A 117 -9.77 2.68 -12.08
C LEU A 117 -8.26 2.37 -11.93
N LEU A 118 -7.59 3.01 -10.97
CA LEU A 118 -6.20 2.73 -10.64
C LEU A 118 -6.14 1.99 -9.29
N VAL A 119 -5.53 0.80 -9.27
CA VAL A 119 -5.46 -0.05 -8.08
C VAL A 119 -4.05 -0.55 -7.83
N SER A 120 -3.54 -0.30 -6.63
CA SER A 120 -2.23 -0.78 -6.17
C SER A 120 -2.32 -1.77 -5.00
N SER A 121 -3.53 -2.21 -4.62
CA SER A 121 -3.76 -3.07 -3.46
C SER A 121 -4.91 -4.04 -3.71
N ALA A 122 -4.68 -5.33 -3.48
CA ALA A 122 -5.71 -6.36 -3.54
C ALA A 122 -6.85 -6.11 -2.52
N GLU A 123 -6.50 -5.60 -1.34
CA GLU A 123 -7.46 -5.21 -0.31
C GLU A 123 -8.38 -4.08 -0.79
N ALA A 124 -7.85 -3.09 -1.52
CA ALA A 124 -8.65 -2.02 -2.09
C ALA A 124 -9.67 -2.54 -3.10
N LEU A 125 -9.27 -3.46 -3.98
CA LEU A 125 -10.17 -4.08 -4.96
C LEU A 125 -11.24 -4.94 -4.27
N ALA A 126 -10.86 -5.73 -3.27
CA ALA A 126 -11.80 -6.52 -2.46
C ALA A 126 -12.80 -5.63 -1.72
N ASN A 127 -12.35 -4.50 -1.16
CA ASN A 127 -13.22 -3.53 -0.49
C ASN A 127 -14.21 -2.89 -1.46
N LEU A 128 -13.79 -2.51 -2.68
CA LEU A 128 -14.71 -2.00 -3.71
C LEU A 128 -15.81 -3.02 -4.02
N ARG A 129 -15.41 -4.28 -4.23
CA ARG A 129 -16.37 -5.37 -4.51
C ARG A 129 -17.35 -5.60 -3.36
N ALA A 130 -16.89 -5.50 -2.11
CA ALA A 130 -17.70 -5.75 -0.93
C ALA A 130 -18.64 -4.57 -0.56
N THR A 131 -18.29 -3.34 -0.96
CA THR A 131 -18.99 -2.14 -0.48
C THR A 131 -19.83 -1.44 -1.54
N LEU A 132 -19.57 -1.68 -2.83
CA LEU A 132 -20.38 -1.15 -3.92
C LEU A 132 -21.56 -2.09 -4.22
N THR A 133 -22.64 -1.52 -4.72
CA THR A 133 -23.74 -2.32 -5.30
C THR A 133 -23.24 -3.07 -6.53
N LEU A 134 -23.90 -4.17 -6.87
CA LEU A 134 -23.57 -4.95 -8.05
C LEU A 134 -23.56 -4.08 -9.32
N HIS A 135 -24.52 -3.19 -9.46
CA HIS A 135 -24.62 -2.25 -10.58
C HIS A 135 -23.38 -1.35 -10.69
N LEU A 136 -22.99 -0.67 -9.59
CA LEU A 136 -21.85 0.24 -9.60
C LEU A 136 -20.52 -0.50 -9.80
N PHE A 137 -20.40 -1.70 -9.24
CA PHE A 137 -19.22 -2.53 -9.46
C PHE A 137 -19.13 -2.98 -10.92
N ALA A 138 -20.24 -3.39 -11.53
CA ALA A 138 -20.30 -3.77 -12.94
C ALA A 138 -19.93 -2.59 -13.86
N ARG A 139 -20.36 -1.36 -13.54
CA ARG A 139 -19.94 -0.16 -14.27
C ARG A 139 -18.43 0.06 -14.21
N LEU A 140 -17.79 -0.16 -13.06
CA LEU A 140 -16.32 -0.10 -12.95
C LEU A 140 -15.65 -1.21 -13.75
N ALA A 141 -16.19 -2.43 -13.68
CA ALA A 141 -15.62 -3.60 -14.35
C ALA A 141 -15.72 -3.52 -15.89
N ALA A 142 -16.72 -2.80 -16.40
CA ALA A 142 -16.85 -2.52 -17.83
C ALA A 142 -15.87 -1.45 -18.35
N GLY A 143 -15.22 -0.70 -17.46
CA GLY A 143 -14.22 0.31 -17.80
C GLY A 143 -12.81 -0.26 -17.86
N GLU A 144 -11.83 0.63 -17.75
CA GLU A 144 -10.41 0.31 -17.73
C GLU A 144 -9.91 0.18 -16.30
N ILE A 145 -9.08 -0.83 -16.01
CA ILE A 145 -8.37 -0.93 -14.74
C ILE A 145 -6.86 -0.99 -14.95
N VAL A 146 -6.13 -0.13 -14.25
CA VAL A 146 -4.67 -0.15 -14.18
C VAL A 146 -4.25 -0.68 -12.82
N VAL A 147 -3.45 -1.72 -12.82
CA VAL A 147 -2.97 -2.40 -11.62
C VAL A 147 -1.45 -2.37 -11.53
N SER A 148 -0.91 -2.46 -10.33
CA SER A 148 0.53 -2.32 -10.06
C SER A 148 1.34 -3.62 -10.16
N SER A 149 0.73 -4.74 -10.55
CA SER A 149 1.44 -6.02 -10.69
C SER A 149 0.59 -7.07 -11.39
N GLU A 150 1.22 -8.09 -11.96
CA GLU A 150 0.55 -9.24 -12.58
C GLU A 150 -0.35 -10.01 -11.58
N ARG A 151 0.07 -10.12 -10.32
CA ARG A 151 -0.77 -10.71 -9.27
C ARG A 151 -2.09 -9.97 -9.10
N LEU A 152 -2.06 -8.63 -9.15
CA LEU A 152 -3.28 -7.82 -9.09
C LEU A 152 -4.10 -7.92 -10.37
N ALA A 153 -3.46 -8.08 -11.53
CA ALA A 153 -4.13 -8.30 -12.80
C ALA A 153 -4.94 -9.59 -12.80
N ALA A 154 -4.38 -10.68 -12.27
CA ALA A 154 -5.12 -11.94 -12.11
C ALA A 154 -6.38 -11.72 -11.24
N ILE A 155 -6.24 -11.09 -10.07
CA ILE A 155 -7.37 -10.79 -9.17
C ILE A 155 -8.42 -9.88 -9.87
N ALA A 156 -7.98 -8.92 -10.68
CA ALA A 156 -8.90 -8.05 -11.42
C ALA A 156 -9.70 -8.82 -12.48
N ARG A 157 -9.04 -9.72 -13.24
CA ARG A 157 -9.72 -10.59 -14.22
C ARG A 157 -10.72 -11.53 -13.54
N ASP A 158 -10.34 -12.16 -12.41
CA ASP A 158 -11.22 -12.98 -11.59
C ASP A 158 -12.41 -12.18 -11.03
N SER A 159 -12.26 -10.85 -10.93
CA SER A 159 -13.29 -9.91 -10.52
C SER A 159 -14.08 -9.32 -11.70
N LEU A 160 -13.99 -9.94 -12.89
CA LEU A 160 -14.71 -9.62 -14.10
C LEU A 160 -14.33 -8.29 -14.78
N PHE A 161 -13.14 -7.74 -14.49
CA PHE A 161 -12.61 -6.63 -15.28
C PHE A 161 -12.10 -7.15 -16.63
N ALA A 162 -12.69 -6.63 -17.72
CA ALA A 162 -12.32 -7.03 -19.08
C ALA A 162 -11.02 -6.36 -19.55
N ASN A 163 -10.84 -5.09 -19.24
CA ASN A 163 -9.73 -4.26 -19.74
C ASN A 163 -8.71 -4.02 -18.61
N VAL A 164 -7.75 -4.92 -18.48
CA VAL A 164 -6.75 -4.91 -17.40
C VAL A 164 -5.38 -4.55 -17.95
N HIS A 165 -4.79 -3.47 -17.42
CA HIS A 165 -3.46 -2.98 -17.76
C HIS A 165 -2.53 -3.08 -16.56
N VAL A 166 -1.28 -3.52 -16.77
CA VAL A 166 -0.29 -3.65 -15.72
C VAL A 166 0.74 -2.54 -15.83
N ALA A 167 0.85 -1.74 -14.78
CA ALA A 167 1.87 -0.70 -14.68
C ALA A 167 3.21 -1.30 -14.24
N ALA A 168 4.32 -0.63 -14.58
CA ALA A 168 5.66 -1.05 -14.24
C ALA A 168 5.89 -1.18 -12.71
N SER A 169 5.20 -0.35 -11.92
CA SER A 169 5.22 -0.43 -10.46
C SER A 169 3.99 0.21 -9.81
N ALA A 170 3.94 0.19 -8.46
CA ALA A 170 2.93 0.90 -7.68
C ALA A 170 3.21 2.42 -7.55
N ALA A 171 4.25 2.95 -8.19
CA ALA A 171 4.53 4.37 -8.18
C ALA A 171 3.43 5.15 -8.94
N PRO A 172 2.99 6.32 -8.42
CA PRO A 172 1.93 7.09 -9.07
C PRO A 172 2.24 7.44 -10.54
N VAL A 173 3.51 7.70 -10.88
CA VAL A 173 3.92 8.02 -12.25
C VAL A 173 3.69 6.84 -13.18
N ASP A 174 4.03 5.61 -12.76
CA ASP A 174 3.88 4.42 -13.60
C ASP A 174 2.41 4.07 -13.83
N LEU A 175 1.59 4.18 -12.75
CA LEU A 175 0.15 4.00 -12.85
C LEU A 175 -0.48 5.02 -13.80
N LEU A 176 -0.11 6.30 -13.71
CA LEU A 176 -0.63 7.36 -14.56
C LEU A 176 -0.16 7.21 -16.02
N THR A 177 1.10 6.86 -16.25
CA THR A 177 1.62 6.61 -17.62
C THR A 177 0.82 5.51 -18.29
N THR A 178 0.59 4.39 -17.59
CA THR A 178 -0.21 3.27 -18.11
C THR A 178 -1.67 3.67 -18.33
N ALA A 179 -2.23 4.47 -17.43
CA ALA A 179 -3.60 4.98 -17.55
C ALA A 179 -3.78 5.88 -18.80
N CYS A 180 -2.83 6.79 -19.04
CA CYS A 180 -2.85 7.63 -20.25
C CYS A 180 -2.77 6.78 -21.53
N ALA A 181 -1.93 5.76 -21.56
CA ALA A 181 -1.82 4.84 -22.70
C ALA A 181 -3.10 4.02 -22.91
N ALA A 182 -3.77 3.59 -21.84
CA ALA A 182 -5.06 2.89 -21.94
C ALA A 182 -6.15 3.78 -22.54
N LEU A 183 -6.28 5.02 -22.06
CA LEU A 183 -7.27 5.97 -22.55
C LEU A 183 -7.03 6.44 -23.98
N ALA A 184 -5.78 6.51 -24.44
CA ALA A 184 -5.47 6.90 -25.82
C ALA A 184 -6.03 5.92 -26.85
N ARG A 185 -6.22 4.65 -26.49
CA ARG A 185 -6.82 3.60 -27.36
C ARG A 185 -8.33 3.80 -27.60
N HIS A 186 -9.01 4.56 -26.74
CA HIS A 186 -10.44 4.86 -26.90
C HIS A 186 -10.72 6.10 -27.75
N ARG A 187 -9.68 6.82 -28.19
CA ARG A 187 -9.81 8.03 -29.01
C ARG A 187 -9.62 7.76 -30.52
N LEU A 188 -9.33 6.52 -30.88
CA LEU A 188 -9.22 6.02 -32.25
C LEU A 188 -10.45 5.21 -32.63
#